data_0127879e9c209b1423538cc832bb4e0e
#
_entry.id   0127879e9c209b1423538cc832bb4e0e
#
_cell.length_a   1.000
_cell.length_b   1.000
_cell.length_c   1.000
_cell.angle_alpha   90.00
_cell.angle_beta   90.00
_cell.angle_gamma   90.00
#
_symmetry.space_group_name_H-M   'P 1'
#
loop_
_entity.id
_entity.type
_entity.pdbx_description
1 polymer ?
#
loop_
_entity_poly.entity_id
_entity_poly.type
_entity_poly.pdbx_seq_one_letter_code
_entity_poly.pdbx_strand_id
1 'polypeptide(L)'
;RQLIAADDWSGSDGSSKHLVSIQANDVALKNLVIDGSKSLAEGSGSGINVYISTGVTLDNIISRNNKAAGLIVNGSTVSATNFCTSGNEWYGVNVDKGQEVTESPAFIIGSGCCFAEKVAIKSDAVDAPASYVVGNGWFKTKVTEGDKTFSVWVNGATGGLDFAITSVPASVIYGQPTLPLLTNVDSAYYKAGKVKITVDNEAVVKIEKDSLQILKPGKVNLTLAVGDTAVTQSLDVLKKTLTITGITATTRPYNGSKEVGLVTTDMKVDGLVGDHTSEGVITAPTIGEALSADAGVQPVTVTAALKDSYGDYYELAEITGVMDTIKKVKLIYKTATSDAIDFGKVSTKTFTAALADGTAFVNGEDASVLGGTLQFDCPATDVSLAGKYPIMPYGYTSNNYEIYYKADSLQVNAVAPKAEITAVTVNGV
;
A
#
# COMPACT_ATOMS: atom_id res chain seq x y z
N ARG A 1 2.41 -23.43 4.42
CA ARG A 1 3.28 -24.57 4.80
C ARG A 1 2.47 -25.57 5.62
N GLN A 2 2.83 -26.83 5.59
CA GLN A 2 2.13 -27.88 6.31
C GLN A 2 3.13 -28.65 7.20
N LEU A 3 2.72 -28.91 8.44
CA LEU A 3 3.39 -29.78 9.37
C LEU A 3 2.47 -30.99 9.59
N ILE A 4 2.92 -32.17 9.20
CA ILE A 4 2.16 -33.41 9.30
C ILE A 4 2.91 -34.33 10.27
N ALA A 5 2.19 -34.94 11.21
CA ALA A 5 2.79 -35.97 12.06
C ALA A 5 3.18 -37.18 11.21
N ALA A 6 4.38 -37.71 11.44
CA ALA A 6 4.80 -38.98 10.87
C ALA A 6 4.02 -40.14 11.52
N ASP A 7 3.91 -41.26 10.81
CA ASP A 7 3.15 -42.43 11.29
C ASP A 7 3.69 -43.00 12.62
N ASP A 8 4.97 -42.79 12.89
CA ASP A 8 5.68 -43.24 14.09
C ASP A 8 5.96 -42.09 15.08
N TRP A 9 5.31 -40.94 14.93
CA TRP A 9 5.49 -39.81 15.84
C TRP A 9 5.12 -40.16 17.27
N SER A 10 6.10 -40.18 18.15
CA SER A 10 5.94 -40.53 19.57
C SER A 10 6.03 -39.36 20.55
N GLY A 11 6.36 -38.18 20.06
CA GLY A 11 6.67 -37.01 20.89
C GLY A 11 8.12 -37.03 21.43
N SER A 12 8.60 -35.86 21.85
CA SER A 12 9.99 -35.69 22.25
C SER A 12 10.23 -35.85 23.76
N ASP A 13 9.20 -35.76 24.60
CA ASP A 13 9.36 -35.64 26.06
C ASP A 13 8.63 -36.72 26.88
N GLY A 14 8.06 -37.70 26.22
CA GLY A 14 7.45 -38.88 26.87
C GLY A 14 6.12 -38.65 27.60
N SER A 15 5.73 -37.40 27.88
CA SER A 15 4.51 -37.09 28.64
C SER A 15 3.48 -36.27 27.87
N SER A 16 3.92 -35.47 26.88
CA SER A 16 3.04 -34.56 26.12
C SER A 16 3.43 -34.53 24.66
N LYS A 17 2.62 -35.18 23.85
CA LYS A 17 2.89 -35.31 22.40
C LYS A 17 2.20 -34.19 21.63
N HIS A 18 2.83 -33.04 21.52
CA HIS A 18 2.33 -31.91 20.76
C HIS A 18 3.14 -31.71 19.48
N LEU A 19 2.51 -31.39 18.36
CA LEU A 19 3.21 -31.09 17.11
C LEU A 19 3.96 -29.78 17.16
N VAL A 20 3.38 -28.79 17.86
CA VAL A 20 4.01 -27.49 18.14
C VAL A 20 3.89 -27.21 19.63
N SER A 21 4.99 -26.91 20.29
CA SER A 21 5.03 -26.44 21.68
C SER A 21 5.60 -25.05 21.77
N ILE A 22 4.89 -24.12 22.41
CA ILE A 22 5.30 -22.74 22.62
C ILE A 22 5.47 -22.53 24.12
N GLN A 23 6.70 -22.17 24.52
CA GLN A 23 7.11 -21.93 25.92
C GLN A 23 7.89 -20.62 26.02
N ALA A 24 7.44 -19.60 25.31
CA ALA A 24 8.04 -18.26 25.30
C ALA A 24 6.95 -17.20 25.09
N ASN A 25 7.17 -16.02 25.65
CA ASN A 25 6.30 -14.87 25.47
C ASN A 25 6.44 -14.24 24.08
N ASP A 26 5.42 -13.53 23.65
CA ASP A 26 5.41 -12.70 22.45
C ASP A 26 5.72 -13.46 21.14
N VAL A 27 5.36 -14.74 21.10
CA VAL A 27 5.53 -15.59 19.90
C VAL A 27 4.40 -15.37 18.93
N ALA A 28 4.73 -15.18 17.65
CA ALA A 28 3.78 -15.14 16.55
C ALA A 28 3.93 -16.37 15.65
N LEU A 29 2.89 -17.19 15.55
CA LEU A 29 2.81 -18.32 14.60
C LEU A 29 1.84 -17.98 13.47
N LYS A 30 2.31 -18.08 12.21
CA LYS A 30 1.53 -17.65 11.05
C LYS A 30 1.62 -18.60 9.87
N ASN A 31 0.52 -18.66 9.08
CA ASN A 31 0.47 -19.32 7.78
C ASN A 31 0.89 -20.81 7.83
N LEU A 32 0.30 -21.59 8.71
CA LEU A 32 0.66 -22.99 8.92
C LEU A 32 -0.56 -23.88 9.03
N VAL A 33 -0.49 -25.04 8.39
CA VAL A 33 -1.41 -26.16 8.61
C VAL A 33 -0.69 -27.19 9.50
N ILE A 34 -1.31 -27.54 10.59
CA ILE A 34 -0.85 -28.54 11.55
C ILE A 34 -1.84 -29.71 11.49
N ASP A 35 -1.37 -30.86 11.03
CA ASP A 35 -2.19 -32.04 10.79
C ASP A 35 -1.64 -33.24 11.59
N GLY A 36 -2.37 -33.65 12.59
CA GLY A 36 -2.01 -34.78 13.41
C GLY A 36 -2.13 -36.14 12.71
N SER A 37 -2.77 -36.19 11.53
CA SER A 37 -2.98 -37.38 10.70
C SER A 37 -3.60 -38.57 11.43
N LYS A 38 -4.09 -38.35 12.67
CA LYS A 38 -4.63 -39.41 13.58
C LYS A 38 -3.66 -40.56 13.86
N SER A 39 -2.38 -40.38 13.54
CA SER A 39 -1.37 -41.43 13.63
C SER A 39 -0.75 -41.59 15.03
N LEU A 40 -1.10 -40.71 15.97
CA LEU A 40 -0.64 -40.82 17.35
C LEU A 40 -1.35 -41.97 18.07
N ALA A 41 -0.76 -43.13 18.01
CA ALA A 41 -1.36 -44.39 18.49
C ALA A 41 -1.66 -44.40 20.00
N GLU A 42 -0.91 -43.64 20.81
CA GLU A 42 -1.12 -43.55 22.26
C GLU A 42 -0.68 -42.17 22.80
N GLY A 43 -1.56 -41.56 23.62
CA GLY A 43 -1.28 -40.32 24.35
C GLY A 43 -2.03 -39.10 23.84
N SER A 44 -1.96 -38.01 24.61
CA SER A 44 -2.68 -36.75 24.39
C SER A 44 -1.98 -35.84 23.41
N GLY A 45 -1.89 -36.25 22.13
CA GLY A 45 -1.26 -35.43 21.08
C GLY A 45 -2.13 -34.30 20.60
N SER A 46 -1.80 -33.08 20.96
CA SER A 46 -2.46 -31.85 20.45
C SER A 46 -1.68 -31.23 19.30
N GLY A 47 -2.39 -30.46 18.45
CA GLY A 47 -1.72 -29.75 17.38
C GLY A 47 -0.77 -28.69 17.91
N ILE A 48 -1.27 -27.79 18.74
CA ILE A 48 -0.48 -26.72 19.37
C ILE A 48 -0.66 -26.78 20.89
N ASN A 49 0.42 -26.65 21.64
CA ASN A 49 0.39 -26.41 23.07
C ASN A 49 1.13 -25.11 23.38
N VAL A 50 0.45 -24.19 24.04
CA VAL A 50 1.01 -22.96 24.56
C VAL A 50 1.06 -23.08 26.08
N TYR A 51 2.26 -23.13 26.65
CA TYR A 51 2.48 -23.43 28.06
C TYR A 51 3.17 -22.28 28.78
N ILE A 52 2.51 -21.73 29.79
CA ILE A 52 3.00 -20.61 30.66
C ILE A 52 3.63 -19.48 29.84
N SER A 53 2.88 -18.98 28.86
CA SER A 53 3.34 -17.96 27.91
C SER A 53 2.28 -16.90 27.70
N THR A 54 2.71 -15.64 27.56
CA THR A 54 1.83 -14.49 27.32
C THR A 54 2.14 -13.84 25.97
N GLY A 55 1.18 -13.08 25.42
CA GLY A 55 1.37 -12.36 24.15
C GLY A 55 1.48 -13.25 22.91
N VAL A 56 1.09 -14.54 23.00
CA VAL A 56 1.15 -15.45 21.85
C VAL A 56 0.05 -15.11 20.86
N THR A 57 0.41 -15.00 19.58
CA THR A 57 -0.51 -14.74 18.49
C THR A 57 -0.51 -15.84 17.46
N LEU A 58 -1.70 -16.27 17.05
CA LEU A 58 -1.93 -17.26 15.98
C LEU A 58 -2.67 -16.57 14.85
N ASP A 59 -2.12 -16.60 13.63
CA ASP A 59 -2.76 -15.96 12.49
C ASP A 59 -2.67 -16.84 11.25
N ASN A 60 -3.81 -17.11 10.63
CA ASN A 60 -3.94 -18.00 9.48
C ASN A 60 -3.35 -19.40 9.77
N ILE A 61 -3.89 -20.06 10.80
CA ILE A 61 -3.48 -21.38 11.25
C ILE A 61 -4.65 -22.35 11.12
N ILE A 62 -4.38 -23.54 10.63
CA ILE A 62 -5.31 -24.68 10.69
C ILE A 62 -4.68 -25.75 11.56
N SER A 63 -5.40 -26.21 12.59
CA SER A 63 -4.96 -27.34 13.44
C SER A 63 -6.01 -28.44 13.41
N ARG A 64 -5.66 -29.56 12.84
CA ARG A 64 -6.64 -30.64 12.56
C ARG A 64 -6.14 -32.05 12.80
N ASN A 65 -7.11 -32.99 12.90
CA ASN A 65 -6.87 -34.43 12.97
C ASN A 65 -5.95 -34.86 14.12
N ASN A 66 -5.94 -34.11 15.22
CA ASN A 66 -5.12 -34.43 16.39
C ASN A 66 -5.86 -35.37 17.32
N LYS A 67 -5.13 -36.21 18.05
CA LYS A 67 -5.67 -37.16 19.06
C LYS A 67 -6.21 -36.48 20.32
N ALA A 68 -5.82 -35.24 20.55
CA ALA A 68 -6.35 -34.40 21.61
C ALA A 68 -6.97 -33.12 21.04
N ALA A 69 -6.65 -31.94 21.55
CA ALA A 69 -7.17 -30.66 21.09
C ALA A 69 -6.39 -30.12 19.87
N GLY A 70 -7.03 -29.30 19.09
CA GLY A 70 -6.35 -28.50 18.07
C GLY A 70 -5.36 -27.53 18.70
N LEU A 71 -5.76 -26.87 19.80
CA LEU A 71 -4.93 -25.96 20.58
C LEU A 71 -5.14 -26.23 22.08
N ILE A 72 -4.06 -26.25 22.84
CA ILE A 72 -4.08 -26.16 24.30
C ILE A 72 -3.51 -24.81 24.69
N VAL A 73 -4.27 -24.04 25.47
CA VAL A 73 -3.85 -22.80 26.14
C VAL A 73 -3.69 -23.14 27.62
N ASN A 74 -2.46 -23.44 28.03
CA ASN A 74 -2.16 -23.91 29.38
C ASN A 74 -1.47 -22.80 30.18
N GLY A 75 -2.18 -22.18 31.13
CA GLY A 75 -1.66 -21.08 31.92
C GLY A 75 -1.15 -19.88 31.09
N SER A 76 -1.75 -19.67 29.93
CA SER A 76 -1.20 -18.81 28.91
C SER A 76 -2.23 -17.80 28.38
N THR A 77 -1.75 -16.76 27.70
CA THR A 77 -2.60 -15.83 26.95
C THR A 77 -2.33 -15.95 25.46
N VAL A 78 -3.37 -16.30 24.70
CA VAL A 78 -3.30 -16.51 23.24
C VAL A 78 -4.36 -15.69 22.55
N SER A 79 -3.98 -14.95 21.52
CA SER A 79 -4.88 -14.27 20.59
C SER A 79 -4.83 -14.96 19.23
N ALA A 80 -5.99 -15.19 18.62
CA ALA A 80 -6.08 -15.89 17.34
C ALA A 80 -6.91 -15.10 16.33
N THR A 81 -6.45 -15.07 15.07
CA THR A 81 -7.18 -14.58 13.90
C THR A 81 -7.06 -15.64 12.79
N ASN A 82 -8.13 -15.85 12.02
CA ASN A 82 -8.13 -16.86 10.96
C ASN A 82 -7.63 -18.24 11.46
N PHE A 83 -7.97 -18.59 12.68
CA PHE A 83 -7.55 -19.84 13.32
C PHE A 83 -8.69 -20.85 13.25
N CYS A 84 -8.44 -21.99 12.60
CA CYS A 84 -9.45 -23.01 12.39
C CYS A 84 -9.02 -24.36 12.96
N THR A 85 -9.98 -25.09 13.54
CA THR A 85 -9.78 -26.45 14.02
C THR A 85 -10.80 -27.41 13.43
N SER A 86 -10.41 -28.68 13.21
CA SER A 86 -11.31 -29.71 12.71
C SER A 86 -10.79 -31.12 12.97
N GLY A 87 -11.72 -32.02 13.21
CA GLY A 87 -11.40 -33.44 13.32
C GLY A 87 -10.50 -33.83 14.51
N ASN A 88 -10.33 -32.92 15.48
CA ASN A 88 -9.61 -33.20 16.71
C ASN A 88 -10.50 -34.09 17.64
N GLU A 89 -9.91 -35.08 18.29
CA GLU A 89 -10.71 -36.06 19.03
C GLU A 89 -11.30 -35.50 20.34
N TRP A 90 -10.64 -34.52 20.95
CA TRP A 90 -11.14 -33.92 22.19
C TRP A 90 -11.95 -32.65 21.89
N TYR A 91 -11.28 -31.56 21.63
CA TYR A 91 -11.86 -30.23 21.47
C TYR A 91 -11.15 -29.47 20.38
N GLY A 92 -11.78 -28.42 19.86
CA GLY A 92 -11.07 -27.44 19.04
C GLY A 92 -9.98 -26.73 19.85
N VAL A 93 -10.37 -26.19 21.02
CA VAL A 93 -9.43 -25.53 21.94
C VAL A 93 -9.69 -26.02 23.37
N ASN A 94 -8.63 -26.31 24.10
CA ASN A 94 -8.66 -26.59 25.52
C ASN A 94 -7.93 -25.45 26.28
N VAL A 95 -8.63 -24.80 27.21
CA VAL A 95 -8.07 -23.72 28.02
C VAL A 95 -7.92 -24.19 29.46
N ASP A 96 -6.67 -24.45 29.86
CA ASP A 96 -6.32 -24.95 31.18
C ASP A 96 -5.72 -23.84 32.05
N LYS A 97 -6.06 -23.83 33.32
CA LYS A 97 -5.52 -22.87 34.29
C LYS A 97 -4.01 -23.01 34.46
N GLY A 98 -3.46 -24.20 34.23
CA GLY A 98 -2.08 -24.52 34.48
C GLY A 98 -1.77 -24.78 35.96
N GLN A 99 -0.66 -25.45 36.20
CA GLN A 99 -0.11 -25.57 37.55
C GLN A 99 0.85 -24.41 37.79
N GLU A 100 0.83 -23.81 38.97
CA GLU A 100 1.73 -22.73 39.41
C GLU A 100 1.55 -21.37 38.69
N VAL A 101 0.40 -21.09 38.05
CA VAL A 101 0.14 -19.80 37.40
C VAL A 101 -0.81 -18.98 38.25
N THR A 102 -0.45 -17.73 38.50
CA THR A 102 -1.24 -16.77 39.28
C THR A 102 -2.28 -16.06 38.44
N GLU A 103 -2.07 -15.94 37.11
CA GLU A 103 -2.97 -15.28 36.19
C GLU A 103 -3.91 -16.28 35.51
N SER A 104 -5.11 -15.84 35.26
CA SER A 104 -6.08 -16.65 34.52
C SER A 104 -5.68 -16.79 33.06
N PRO A 105 -5.69 -17.99 32.49
CA PRO A 105 -5.45 -18.18 31.06
C PRO A 105 -6.52 -17.46 30.24
N ALA A 106 -6.15 -16.96 29.06
CA ALA A 106 -7.07 -16.31 28.16
C ALA A 106 -6.87 -16.78 26.71
N PHE A 107 -7.97 -17.10 26.04
CA PHE A 107 -8.01 -17.31 24.61
C PHE A 107 -8.89 -16.24 23.96
N ILE A 108 -8.28 -15.34 23.20
CA ILE A 108 -8.94 -14.20 22.54
C ILE A 108 -9.21 -14.58 21.09
N ILE A 109 -10.49 -14.64 20.73
CA ILE A 109 -10.94 -15.04 19.40
C ILE A 109 -11.15 -13.81 18.55
N GLY A 110 -10.31 -13.64 17.53
CA GLY A 110 -10.45 -12.63 16.51
C GLY A 110 -11.33 -13.06 15.33
N SER A 111 -11.34 -12.26 14.28
CA SER A 111 -12.08 -12.54 13.05
C SER A 111 -11.55 -13.77 12.32
N GLY A 112 -12.44 -14.45 11.58
CA GLY A 112 -12.09 -15.59 10.74
C GLY A 112 -11.76 -16.90 11.48
N CYS A 113 -11.94 -16.97 12.81
CA CYS A 113 -11.75 -18.21 13.55
C CYS A 113 -12.94 -19.16 13.38
N CYS A 114 -12.65 -20.46 13.28
CA CYS A 114 -13.65 -21.48 13.08
C CYS A 114 -13.30 -22.80 13.80
N PHE A 115 -14.31 -23.44 14.37
CA PHE A 115 -14.16 -24.67 15.16
C PHE A 115 -15.21 -25.68 14.72
N ALA A 116 -14.79 -26.79 14.14
CA ALA A 116 -15.69 -27.80 13.60
C ALA A 116 -16.00 -28.95 14.58
N GLU A 117 -15.37 -28.95 15.73
CA GLU A 117 -15.61 -29.93 16.75
C GLU A 117 -16.95 -29.70 17.45
N LYS A 118 -17.61 -30.78 17.90
CA LYS A 118 -18.84 -30.71 18.70
C LYS A 118 -18.66 -29.82 19.94
N VAL A 119 -17.52 -29.90 20.59
CA VAL A 119 -17.08 -29.02 21.65
C VAL A 119 -15.96 -28.14 21.08
N ALA A 120 -16.28 -26.93 20.74
CA ALA A 120 -15.31 -25.99 20.17
C ALA A 120 -14.23 -25.60 21.18
N ILE A 121 -14.65 -25.21 22.38
CA ILE A 121 -13.77 -24.76 23.45
C ILE A 121 -14.20 -25.44 24.74
N LYS A 122 -13.26 -26.00 25.45
CA LYS A 122 -13.41 -26.45 26.84
C LYS A 122 -12.51 -25.58 27.72
N SER A 123 -13.01 -25.11 28.84
CA SER A 123 -12.22 -24.36 29.81
C SER A 123 -12.45 -24.90 31.20
N ASP A 124 -11.38 -25.22 31.90
CA ASP A 124 -11.36 -25.57 33.33
C ASP A 124 -11.14 -24.29 34.20
N ALA A 125 -10.81 -23.18 33.58
CA ALA A 125 -10.81 -21.89 34.24
C ALA A 125 -12.27 -21.48 34.56
N VAL A 126 -12.60 -21.38 35.84
CA VAL A 126 -13.97 -21.26 36.36
C VAL A 126 -14.73 -20.04 35.84
N ASP A 127 -14.02 -18.98 35.48
CA ASP A 127 -14.55 -17.77 34.89
C ASP A 127 -13.75 -17.40 33.63
N ALA A 128 -14.08 -18.09 32.54
CA ALA A 128 -13.60 -17.64 31.23
C ALA A 128 -13.98 -16.16 31.03
N PRO A 129 -13.01 -15.27 30.75
CA PRO A 129 -13.30 -13.86 30.57
C PRO A 129 -14.43 -13.64 29.55
N ALA A 130 -15.20 -12.60 29.71
CA ALA A 130 -16.31 -12.21 28.82
C ALA A 130 -15.88 -11.98 27.34
N SER A 131 -14.58 -12.03 27.04
CA SER A 131 -13.98 -11.90 25.69
C SER A 131 -14.15 -13.17 24.82
N TYR A 132 -14.69 -14.26 25.32
CA TYR A 132 -15.12 -15.37 24.46
C TYR A 132 -16.42 -14.97 23.74
N VAL A 133 -16.33 -14.08 22.81
CA VAL A 133 -17.40 -13.85 21.84
C VAL A 133 -17.30 -14.96 20.79
N VAL A 134 -17.86 -16.08 21.11
CA VAL A 134 -18.10 -17.12 20.13
C VAL A 134 -19.26 -16.61 19.26
N GLY A 135 -19.06 -16.57 17.93
CA GLY A 135 -20.06 -16.06 17.00
C GLY A 135 -21.40 -16.79 17.09
N ASN A 136 -22.40 -16.31 16.37
CA ASN A 136 -23.75 -16.88 16.33
C ASN A 136 -23.74 -18.40 16.13
N GLY A 137 -24.45 -19.12 16.98
CA GLY A 137 -24.57 -20.58 16.90
C GLY A 137 -23.79 -21.37 17.97
N TRP A 138 -23.06 -20.70 18.84
CA TRP A 138 -22.35 -21.36 19.94
C TRP A 138 -23.07 -21.14 21.29
N PHE A 139 -23.21 -22.21 22.06
CA PHE A 139 -23.81 -22.13 23.38
C PHE A 139 -22.79 -22.49 24.46
N LYS A 140 -22.69 -21.61 25.44
CA LYS A 140 -21.97 -21.89 26.67
C LYS A 140 -22.84 -22.85 27.52
N THR A 141 -22.31 -24.01 27.84
CA THR A 141 -22.94 -24.96 28.74
C THR A 141 -21.91 -25.53 29.71
N LYS A 142 -22.33 -26.44 30.57
CA LYS A 142 -21.45 -27.13 31.52
C LYS A 142 -21.46 -28.62 31.22
N VAL A 143 -20.29 -29.23 31.25
CA VAL A 143 -20.08 -30.67 31.14
C VAL A 143 -19.38 -31.14 32.39
N THR A 144 -19.87 -32.24 33.01
CA THR A 144 -19.25 -32.87 34.17
C THR A 144 -18.53 -34.12 33.71
N GLU A 145 -17.22 -34.19 34.00
CA GLU A 145 -16.36 -35.36 33.75
C GLU A 145 -15.73 -35.77 35.08
N GLY A 146 -16.14 -36.92 35.59
CA GLY A 146 -15.82 -37.33 36.96
C GLY A 146 -16.40 -36.35 37.97
N ASP A 147 -15.58 -35.86 38.89
CA ASP A 147 -15.98 -34.91 39.93
C ASP A 147 -15.82 -33.44 39.50
N LYS A 148 -15.37 -33.16 38.27
CA LYS A 148 -15.08 -31.79 37.77
C LYS A 148 -16.12 -31.33 36.78
N THR A 149 -16.55 -30.08 36.92
CA THR A 149 -17.47 -29.43 36.01
C THR A 149 -16.71 -28.36 35.19
N PHE A 150 -16.81 -28.46 33.88
CA PHE A 150 -16.13 -27.57 32.94
C PHE A 150 -17.13 -26.67 32.21
N SER A 151 -16.73 -25.46 31.90
CA SER A 151 -17.43 -24.62 30.94
C SER A 151 -17.05 -25.07 29.53
N VAL A 152 -18.04 -25.34 28.71
CA VAL A 152 -17.83 -25.74 27.32
C VAL A 152 -18.67 -24.86 26.40
N TRP A 153 -18.14 -24.59 25.23
CA TRP A 153 -18.87 -23.96 24.14
C TRP A 153 -19.13 -25.03 23.10
N VAL A 154 -20.38 -25.36 22.92
CA VAL A 154 -20.83 -26.37 21.97
C VAL A 154 -21.47 -25.70 20.77
N ASN A 155 -21.27 -26.29 19.61
CA ASN A 155 -21.97 -25.87 18.41
C ASN A 155 -23.43 -26.32 18.52
N GLY A 156 -24.32 -25.35 18.52
CA GLY A 156 -25.70 -25.62 18.86
C GLY A 156 -26.62 -25.77 17.69
N ALA A 157 -26.70 -26.93 17.15
CA ALA A 157 -27.90 -27.34 16.41
C ALA A 157 -28.88 -28.07 17.33
N THR A 158 -29.66 -27.32 18.13
CA THR A 158 -30.80 -27.90 18.80
C THR A 158 -32.07 -27.53 18.03
N GLY A 159 -32.55 -28.43 17.18
CA GLY A 159 -33.93 -28.47 16.71
C GLY A 159 -34.27 -27.88 15.35
N GLY A 160 -33.32 -27.44 14.58
CA GLY A 160 -33.44 -27.17 13.14
C GLY A 160 -32.09 -27.44 12.50
N LEU A 161 -32.08 -28.11 11.39
CA LEU A 161 -30.83 -28.48 10.70
C LEU A 161 -30.19 -27.23 10.08
N ASP A 162 -29.63 -26.33 10.91
CA ASP A 162 -28.82 -25.21 10.45
C ASP A 162 -27.41 -25.67 10.09
N PHE A 163 -27.30 -26.32 8.95
CA PHE A 163 -25.99 -26.61 8.37
C PHE A 163 -25.34 -25.33 7.88
N ALA A 164 -24.05 -25.21 8.09
CA ALA A 164 -23.30 -24.06 7.58
C ALA A 164 -21.86 -24.46 7.21
N ILE A 165 -21.30 -23.79 6.24
CA ILE A 165 -19.86 -23.74 6.02
C ILE A 165 -19.33 -22.69 6.99
N THR A 166 -18.51 -23.11 7.96
CA THR A 166 -18.13 -22.27 9.10
C THR A 166 -16.80 -21.54 8.90
N SER A 167 -16.01 -21.96 7.91
CA SER A 167 -14.64 -21.52 7.70
C SER A 167 -14.45 -20.52 6.56
N VAL A 168 -15.50 -20.29 5.76
CA VAL A 168 -15.41 -19.44 4.57
C VAL A 168 -15.92 -18.03 4.92
N PRO A 169 -15.10 -17.00 4.82
CA PRO A 169 -15.52 -15.61 5.05
C PRO A 169 -16.39 -15.11 3.89
N ALA A 170 -17.03 -13.96 4.06
CA ALA A 170 -17.80 -13.31 2.99
C ALA A 170 -16.93 -12.84 1.82
N SER A 171 -15.67 -12.50 2.08
CA SER A 171 -14.71 -12.11 1.05
C SER A 171 -13.29 -12.50 1.40
N VAL A 172 -12.47 -12.68 0.35
CA VAL A 172 -11.01 -12.89 0.43
C VAL A 172 -10.35 -12.11 -0.68
N ILE A 173 -9.05 -11.84 -0.54
CA ILE A 173 -8.26 -11.19 -1.59
C ILE A 173 -7.56 -12.27 -2.42
N TYR A 174 -7.52 -12.13 -3.73
CA TYR A 174 -6.75 -12.99 -4.62
C TYR A 174 -5.30 -13.13 -4.16
N GLY A 175 -4.75 -14.36 -4.21
CA GLY A 175 -3.42 -14.66 -3.71
C GLY A 175 -3.35 -15.00 -2.22
N GLN A 176 -4.48 -15.04 -1.54
CA GLN A 176 -4.58 -15.63 -0.21
C GLN A 176 -4.32 -17.15 -0.28
N PRO A 177 -3.77 -17.74 0.79
CA PRO A 177 -3.61 -19.18 0.85
C PRO A 177 -4.97 -19.90 0.76
N THR A 178 -4.92 -21.19 0.49
CA THR A 178 -6.11 -22.03 0.48
C THR A 178 -6.91 -21.89 1.78
N LEU A 179 -8.22 -21.72 1.66
CA LEU A 179 -9.11 -21.67 2.81
C LEU A 179 -9.51 -23.10 3.22
N PRO A 180 -9.55 -23.41 4.51
CA PRO A 180 -10.11 -24.68 4.96
C PRO A 180 -11.61 -24.71 4.63
N LEU A 181 -12.12 -25.87 4.32
CA LEU A 181 -13.55 -26.08 4.05
C LEU A 181 -14.16 -26.87 5.22
N LEU A 182 -14.57 -26.13 6.24
CA LEU A 182 -15.14 -26.71 7.46
C LEU A 182 -16.64 -26.46 7.53
N THR A 183 -17.35 -27.39 8.11
CA THR A 183 -18.80 -27.26 8.34
C THR A 183 -19.13 -27.62 9.79
N ASN A 184 -20.31 -27.25 10.23
CA ASN A 184 -20.87 -27.68 11.51
C ASN A 184 -21.66 -29.00 11.41
N VAL A 185 -21.52 -29.71 10.30
CA VAL A 185 -22.22 -30.98 10.07
C VAL A 185 -21.59 -32.10 10.91
N ASP A 186 -22.40 -32.87 11.60
CA ASP A 186 -21.93 -34.02 12.40
C ASP A 186 -21.19 -35.05 11.53
N SER A 187 -20.14 -35.63 12.09
CA SER A 187 -19.29 -36.61 11.41
C SER A 187 -20.04 -37.86 10.93
N ALA A 188 -21.17 -38.20 11.57
CA ALA A 188 -22.02 -39.30 11.14
C ALA A 188 -22.58 -39.13 9.73
N TYR A 189 -22.91 -37.89 9.33
CA TYR A 189 -23.38 -37.60 7.98
C TYR A 189 -22.27 -37.74 6.95
N TYR A 190 -21.02 -37.36 7.28
CA TYR A 190 -19.86 -37.58 6.42
C TYR A 190 -19.58 -39.08 6.23
N LYS A 191 -19.59 -39.85 7.33
CA LYS A 191 -19.41 -41.30 7.29
C LYS A 191 -20.51 -42.01 6.47
N ALA A 192 -21.72 -41.48 6.50
CA ALA A 192 -22.84 -41.96 5.72
C ALA A 192 -22.83 -41.53 4.25
N GLY A 193 -21.84 -40.72 3.82
CA GLY A 193 -21.74 -40.23 2.46
C GLY A 193 -22.85 -39.19 2.08
N LYS A 194 -23.51 -38.60 3.09
CA LYS A 194 -24.65 -37.70 2.90
C LYS A 194 -24.28 -36.21 2.81
N VAL A 195 -23.00 -35.88 2.90
CA VAL A 195 -22.52 -34.49 2.82
C VAL A 195 -21.85 -34.26 1.47
N LYS A 196 -22.31 -33.23 0.77
CA LYS A 196 -21.71 -32.78 -0.49
C LYS A 196 -21.54 -31.28 -0.46
N ILE A 197 -20.36 -30.81 -0.81
CA ILE A 197 -20.08 -29.39 -1.00
C ILE A 197 -19.74 -29.17 -2.46
N THR A 198 -20.34 -28.16 -3.07
CA THR A 198 -20.12 -27.79 -4.47
C THR A 198 -19.94 -26.28 -4.58
N VAL A 199 -19.30 -25.86 -5.66
CA VAL A 199 -19.18 -24.46 -6.07
C VAL A 199 -19.85 -24.28 -7.42
N ASP A 200 -20.44 -23.14 -7.65
CA ASP A 200 -21.11 -22.81 -8.92
C ASP A 200 -20.13 -22.26 -9.97
N ASN A 201 -18.92 -21.84 -9.56
CA ASN A 201 -17.92 -21.29 -10.46
C ASN A 201 -16.51 -21.81 -10.11
N GLU A 202 -16.14 -22.94 -10.71
CA GLU A 202 -14.82 -23.56 -10.50
C GLU A 202 -13.66 -22.75 -11.14
N ALA A 203 -13.94 -21.77 -11.98
CA ALA A 203 -12.91 -20.87 -12.51
C ALA A 203 -12.45 -19.83 -11.46
N VAL A 204 -13.30 -19.54 -10.47
CA VAL A 204 -13.00 -18.62 -9.36
C VAL A 204 -12.39 -19.37 -8.17
N VAL A 205 -13.02 -20.45 -7.77
CA VAL A 205 -12.62 -21.26 -6.61
C VAL A 205 -12.80 -22.72 -6.92
N LYS A 206 -11.81 -23.53 -6.61
CA LYS A 206 -11.87 -24.99 -6.75
C LYS A 206 -11.83 -25.67 -5.39
N ILE A 207 -12.65 -26.70 -5.22
CA ILE A 207 -12.58 -27.55 -4.03
C ILE A 207 -11.52 -28.62 -4.24
N GLU A 208 -10.53 -28.65 -3.36
CA GLU A 208 -9.52 -29.70 -3.31
C GLU A 208 -9.50 -30.34 -1.93
N LYS A 209 -10.05 -31.57 -1.85
CA LYS A 209 -10.27 -32.31 -0.59
C LYS A 209 -11.14 -31.49 0.37
N ASP A 210 -10.55 -30.99 1.43
CA ASP A 210 -11.16 -30.22 2.52
C ASP A 210 -10.74 -28.74 2.54
N SER A 211 -10.36 -28.23 1.37
CA SER A 211 -9.92 -26.84 1.20
C SER A 211 -10.44 -26.22 -0.09
N LEU A 212 -10.52 -24.88 -0.09
CA LEU A 212 -10.82 -24.07 -1.26
C LEU A 212 -9.52 -23.48 -1.79
N GLN A 213 -9.22 -23.78 -3.05
CA GLN A 213 -8.15 -23.12 -3.78
C GLN A 213 -8.71 -21.88 -4.48
N ILE A 214 -8.15 -20.73 -4.22
CA ILE A 214 -8.52 -19.46 -4.85
C ILE A 214 -7.76 -19.34 -6.17
N LEU A 215 -8.48 -19.29 -7.29
CA LEU A 215 -7.90 -19.29 -8.62
C LEU A 215 -7.94 -17.89 -9.29
N LYS A 216 -9.05 -17.15 -9.07
CA LYS A 216 -9.30 -15.90 -9.77
C LYS A 216 -10.27 -15.03 -8.95
N PRO A 217 -10.18 -13.69 -9.03
CA PRO A 217 -11.23 -12.82 -8.53
C PRO A 217 -12.59 -13.08 -9.16
N GLY A 218 -13.63 -12.91 -8.35
CA GLY A 218 -15.01 -13.10 -8.77
C GLY A 218 -15.90 -13.56 -7.63
N LYS A 219 -17.19 -13.65 -7.92
CA LYS A 219 -18.18 -14.15 -6.97
C LYS A 219 -18.44 -15.63 -7.21
N VAL A 220 -18.55 -16.38 -6.15
CA VAL A 220 -18.88 -17.80 -6.18
C VAL A 220 -19.83 -18.14 -5.04
N ASN A 221 -20.76 -19.06 -5.27
CA ASN A 221 -21.61 -19.61 -4.26
C ASN A 221 -21.17 -21.06 -3.93
N LEU A 222 -20.96 -21.29 -2.66
CA LEU A 222 -20.71 -22.61 -2.14
C LEU A 222 -22.04 -23.19 -1.66
N THR A 223 -22.39 -24.38 -2.10
CA THR A 223 -23.58 -25.09 -1.67
C THR A 223 -23.19 -26.30 -0.85
N LEU A 224 -23.58 -26.31 0.42
CA LEU A 224 -23.47 -27.44 1.33
C LEU A 224 -24.80 -28.18 1.31
N ALA A 225 -24.80 -29.41 0.77
CA ALA A 225 -25.94 -30.29 0.80
C ALA A 225 -25.74 -31.41 1.83
N VAL A 226 -26.76 -31.64 2.64
CA VAL A 226 -26.79 -32.71 3.64
C VAL A 226 -28.10 -33.50 3.50
N GLY A 227 -28.02 -34.68 2.91
CA GLY A 227 -29.21 -35.42 2.49
C GLY A 227 -30.00 -34.61 1.46
N ASP A 228 -31.29 -34.39 1.75
CA ASP A 228 -32.20 -33.63 0.86
C ASP A 228 -32.24 -32.12 1.16
N THR A 229 -31.43 -31.64 2.08
CA THR A 229 -31.38 -30.20 2.47
C THR A 229 -30.08 -29.59 1.99
N ALA A 230 -30.16 -28.33 1.50
CA ALA A 230 -28.96 -27.56 1.07
C ALA A 230 -29.01 -26.14 1.56
N VAL A 231 -27.85 -25.63 1.90
CA VAL A 231 -27.62 -24.21 2.22
C VAL A 231 -26.52 -23.64 1.31
N THR A 232 -26.66 -22.36 0.97
CA THR A 232 -25.72 -21.69 0.08
C THR A 232 -25.07 -20.52 0.80
N GLN A 233 -23.77 -20.38 0.63
CA GLN A 233 -22.97 -19.26 1.13
C GLN A 233 -22.20 -18.62 -0.01
N SER A 234 -22.26 -17.29 -0.13
CA SER A 234 -21.49 -16.55 -1.12
C SER A 234 -20.10 -16.23 -0.59
N LEU A 235 -19.12 -16.31 -1.50
CA LEU A 235 -17.75 -15.83 -1.30
C LEU A 235 -17.41 -14.84 -2.42
N ASP A 236 -16.92 -13.68 -2.06
CA ASP A 236 -16.40 -12.69 -3.00
C ASP A 236 -14.86 -12.72 -2.98
N VAL A 237 -14.25 -13.13 -4.09
CA VAL A 237 -12.81 -13.07 -4.26
C VAL A 237 -12.45 -11.72 -4.87
N LEU A 238 -11.89 -10.85 -4.06
CA LEU A 238 -11.52 -9.48 -4.44
C LEU A 238 -10.21 -9.47 -5.21
N LYS A 239 -10.04 -8.48 -6.09
CA LYS A 239 -8.76 -8.24 -6.76
C LYS A 239 -7.66 -7.94 -5.75
N LYS A 240 -6.44 -8.29 -6.12
CA LYS A 240 -5.25 -7.92 -5.35
C LYS A 240 -4.78 -6.55 -5.79
N THR A 241 -4.62 -5.64 -4.85
CA THR A 241 -4.03 -4.32 -5.11
C THR A 241 -2.52 -4.46 -5.30
N LEU A 242 -2.01 -3.93 -6.41
CA LEU A 242 -0.57 -3.82 -6.66
C LEU A 242 -0.10 -2.41 -6.33
N THR A 243 1.05 -2.32 -5.69
CA THR A 243 1.72 -1.05 -5.39
C THR A 243 2.95 -0.90 -6.25
N ILE A 244 3.08 0.23 -6.94
CA ILE A 244 4.22 0.54 -7.81
C ILE A 244 5.07 1.62 -7.13
N THR A 245 6.37 1.37 -7.03
CA THR A 245 7.36 2.28 -6.45
C THR A 245 8.59 2.39 -7.34
N GLY A 246 9.51 3.30 -7.01
CA GLY A 246 10.79 3.43 -7.73
C GLY A 246 10.70 4.16 -9.07
N ILE A 247 9.59 4.83 -9.37
CA ILE A 247 9.46 5.70 -10.54
C ILE A 247 9.97 7.10 -10.17
N THR A 248 10.78 7.68 -11.05
CA THR A 248 11.26 9.06 -10.93
C THR A 248 11.00 9.84 -12.20
N ALA A 249 10.95 11.16 -12.10
CA ALA A 249 10.81 12.04 -13.26
C ALA A 249 12.18 12.55 -13.71
N THR A 250 12.30 12.84 -15.01
CA THR A 250 13.53 13.45 -15.57
C THR A 250 13.51 14.96 -15.37
N THR A 251 14.57 15.50 -14.75
CA THR A 251 14.76 16.95 -14.68
C THR A 251 14.85 17.54 -16.10
N ARG A 252 14.11 18.60 -16.36
CA ARG A 252 14.04 19.26 -17.67
C ARG A 252 14.01 20.77 -17.58
N PRO A 253 14.40 21.49 -18.64
CA PRO A 253 14.12 22.92 -18.74
C PRO A 253 12.63 23.18 -18.95
N TYR A 254 12.17 24.34 -18.57
CA TYR A 254 10.84 24.84 -18.90
C TYR A 254 10.62 24.83 -20.42
N ASN A 255 9.48 24.28 -20.83
CA ASN A 255 9.08 24.15 -22.23
C ASN A 255 7.58 24.42 -22.47
N GLY A 256 6.87 24.92 -21.44
CA GLY A 256 5.44 25.21 -21.50
C GLY A 256 4.53 23.97 -21.45
N SER A 257 5.08 22.74 -21.34
CA SER A 257 4.31 21.50 -21.28
C SER A 257 4.24 20.96 -19.86
N LYS A 258 3.12 20.32 -19.53
CA LYS A 258 2.97 19.51 -18.32
C LYS A 258 3.50 18.08 -18.48
N GLU A 259 3.71 17.64 -19.72
CA GLU A 259 4.21 16.29 -20.00
C GLU A 259 5.62 16.10 -19.46
N VAL A 260 5.83 15.01 -18.73
CA VAL A 260 7.09 14.68 -18.04
C VAL A 260 7.54 13.30 -18.43
N GLY A 261 8.78 13.17 -18.87
CA GLY A 261 9.40 11.85 -19.08
C GLY A 261 9.66 11.14 -17.74
N LEU A 262 9.36 9.88 -17.68
CA LEU A 262 9.57 9.04 -16.49
C LEU A 262 10.75 8.10 -16.67
N VAL A 263 11.42 7.82 -15.55
CA VAL A 263 12.47 6.81 -15.43
C VAL A 263 11.91 5.68 -14.58
N THR A 264 11.89 4.47 -15.17
CA THR A 264 11.30 3.27 -14.57
C THR A 264 12.31 2.15 -14.36
N THR A 265 13.62 2.42 -14.46
CA THR A 265 14.68 1.42 -14.26
C THR A 265 14.67 0.76 -12.90
N ASP A 266 14.27 1.50 -11.87
CA ASP A 266 14.18 1.02 -10.49
C ASP A 266 12.75 0.70 -10.07
N MET A 267 11.82 0.64 -11.03
CA MET A 267 10.42 0.34 -10.78
C MET A 267 10.26 -1.04 -10.11
N LYS A 268 9.53 -1.06 -9.02
CA LYS A 268 9.15 -2.27 -8.29
C LYS A 268 7.64 -2.38 -8.21
N VAL A 269 7.14 -3.59 -8.32
CA VAL A 269 5.71 -3.90 -8.20
C VAL A 269 5.55 -4.90 -7.06
N ASP A 270 4.89 -4.47 -6.01
CA ASP A 270 4.58 -5.31 -4.85
C ASP A 270 3.14 -5.83 -4.94
N GLY A 271 2.92 -7.07 -4.46
CA GLY A 271 1.61 -7.70 -4.41
C GLY A 271 1.35 -8.71 -5.52
N LEU A 272 2.31 -9.00 -6.38
CA LEU A 272 2.18 -10.05 -7.42
C LEU A 272 1.95 -11.43 -6.78
N VAL A 273 1.18 -12.27 -7.45
CA VAL A 273 0.77 -13.60 -6.97
C VAL A 273 1.34 -14.68 -7.88
N GLY A 274 1.87 -15.74 -7.27
CA GLY A 274 2.43 -16.90 -7.99
C GLY A 274 3.64 -16.51 -8.83
N ASP A 275 3.65 -16.95 -10.09
CA ASP A 275 4.74 -16.72 -11.03
C ASP A 275 4.56 -15.45 -11.88
N HIS A 276 3.60 -14.59 -11.50
CA HIS A 276 3.39 -13.32 -12.18
C HIS A 276 4.59 -12.39 -11.99
N THR A 277 5.04 -11.79 -13.07
CA THR A 277 6.16 -10.83 -13.05
C THR A 277 5.67 -9.42 -13.34
N SER A 278 6.41 -8.42 -12.88
CA SER A 278 6.08 -7.01 -13.15
C SER A 278 6.00 -6.72 -14.64
N GLU A 279 6.95 -7.21 -15.42
CA GLU A 279 6.98 -7.06 -16.88
C GLU A 279 5.82 -7.77 -17.58
N GLY A 280 5.35 -8.91 -17.06
CA GLY A 280 4.20 -9.64 -17.57
C GLY A 280 2.89 -8.90 -17.32
N VAL A 281 2.74 -8.28 -16.15
CA VAL A 281 1.48 -7.75 -15.62
C VAL A 281 1.29 -6.26 -15.91
N ILE A 282 2.36 -5.45 -15.86
CA ILE A 282 2.29 -3.99 -15.95
C ILE A 282 2.86 -3.48 -17.27
N THR A 283 2.18 -2.52 -17.89
CA THR A 283 2.80 -1.63 -18.87
C THR A 283 3.46 -0.49 -18.10
N ALA A 284 4.80 -0.45 -18.14
CA ALA A 284 5.55 0.59 -17.46
C ALA A 284 5.19 1.97 -18.05
N PRO A 285 4.87 2.96 -17.22
CA PRO A 285 4.56 4.29 -17.70
C PRO A 285 5.83 4.98 -18.19
N THR A 286 5.78 5.65 -19.32
CA THR A 286 6.90 6.40 -19.89
C THR A 286 6.72 7.91 -19.74
N ILE A 287 5.49 8.34 -19.53
CA ILE A 287 5.07 9.74 -19.45
C ILE A 287 4.19 9.93 -18.23
N GLY A 288 4.40 11.04 -17.53
CA GLY A 288 3.54 11.55 -16.46
C GLY A 288 3.09 12.96 -16.75
N GLU A 289 2.23 13.51 -15.90
CA GLU A 289 1.71 14.87 -16.00
C GLU A 289 2.04 15.67 -14.74
N ALA A 290 2.84 16.73 -14.88
CA ALA A 290 3.12 17.67 -13.80
C ALA A 290 1.88 18.51 -13.45
N LEU A 291 1.70 18.88 -12.20
CA LEU A 291 0.60 19.71 -11.73
C LEU A 291 0.56 21.06 -12.47
N SER A 292 1.71 21.69 -12.68
CA SER A 292 1.88 22.91 -13.47
C SER A 292 3.00 22.72 -14.48
N ALA A 293 2.92 23.46 -15.59
CA ALA A 293 4.02 23.59 -16.53
C ALA A 293 5.14 24.53 -16.03
N ASP A 294 4.90 25.32 -14.96
CA ASP A 294 5.82 26.33 -14.47
C ASP A 294 7.11 25.74 -13.89
N ALA A 295 8.17 26.50 -13.99
CA ALA A 295 9.45 26.15 -13.41
C ALA A 295 9.37 26.04 -11.88
N GLY A 296 10.01 25.00 -11.34
CA GLY A 296 9.98 24.65 -9.93
C GLY A 296 9.90 23.16 -9.73
N VAL A 297 9.73 22.74 -8.49
CA VAL A 297 9.47 21.35 -8.12
C VAL A 297 7.96 21.11 -8.18
N GLN A 298 7.53 20.17 -9.00
CA GLN A 298 6.12 19.89 -9.26
C GLN A 298 5.80 18.44 -8.92
N PRO A 299 4.67 18.13 -8.25
CA PRO A 299 4.16 16.77 -8.17
C PRO A 299 3.71 16.31 -9.55
N VAL A 300 3.97 15.02 -9.83
CA VAL A 300 3.66 14.39 -11.11
C VAL A 300 2.62 13.30 -10.90
N THR A 301 1.52 13.39 -11.63
CA THR A 301 0.54 12.32 -11.74
C THR A 301 1.08 11.27 -12.70
N VAL A 302 1.16 10.02 -12.24
CA VAL A 302 1.64 8.88 -13.02
C VAL A 302 0.53 7.84 -13.12
N THR A 303 0.22 7.44 -14.33
CA THR A 303 -0.76 6.39 -14.60
C THR A 303 -0.05 5.20 -15.23
N ALA A 304 -0.07 4.07 -14.54
CA ALA A 304 0.34 2.79 -15.09
C ALA A 304 -0.89 2.01 -15.57
N ALA A 305 -0.68 1.04 -16.43
CA ALA A 305 -1.75 0.18 -16.93
C ALA A 305 -1.44 -1.30 -16.69
N LEU A 306 -2.47 -2.06 -16.35
CA LEU A 306 -2.41 -3.51 -16.35
C LEU A 306 -2.48 -4.01 -17.79
N LYS A 307 -1.68 -5.02 -18.11
CA LYS A 307 -1.69 -5.67 -19.44
C LYS A 307 -2.84 -6.66 -19.55
N ASP A 308 -3.45 -6.72 -20.72
CA ASP A 308 -4.43 -7.72 -21.12
C ASP A 308 -5.48 -8.06 -20.05
N SER A 309 -5.63 -9.35 -19.74
CA SER A 309 -6.58 -9.88 -18.76
C SER A 309 -6.16 -9.70 -17.30
N TYR A 310 -4.98 -9.14 -17.01
CA TYR A 310 -4.54 -8.97 -15.62
C TYR A 310 -5.39 -7.98 -14.83
N GLY A 311 -6.13 -7.10 -15.49
CA GLY A 311 -7.18 -6.30 -14.88
C GLY A 311 -8.31 -7.12 -14.23
N ASP A 312 -8.44 -8.41 -14.57
CA ASP A 312 -9.35 -9.33 -13.89
C ASP A 312 -8.82 -9.77 -12.52
N TYR A 313 -7.51 -9.77 -12.30
CA TYR A 313 -6.82 -10.26 -11.11
C TYR A 313 -6.39 -9.17 -10.16
N TYR A 314 -6.02 -8.03 -10.71
CA TYR A 314 -5.38 -6.94 -10.00
C TYR A 314 -6.08 -5.61 -10.18
N GLU A 315 -5.83 -4.73 -9.25
CA GLU A 315 -6.05 -3.29 -9.35
C GLU A 315 -4.77 -2.55 -8.96
N LEU A 316 -4.59 -1.34 -9.45
CA LEU A 316 -3.42 -0.55 -9.15
C LEU A 316 -3.73 0.46 -8.04
N ALA A 317 -2.86 0.54 -7.05
CA ALA A 317 -2.85 1.66 -6.12
C ALA A 317 -2.39 2.94 -6.83
N GLU A 318 -2.78 4.08 -6.32
CA GLU A 318 -2.29 5.38 -6.79
C GLU A 318 -0.77 5.47 -6.63
N ILE A 319 -0.09 5.92 -7.69
CA ILE A 319 1.35 6.15 -7.67
C ILE A 319 1.60 7.57 -7.16
N THR A 320 2.20 7.68 -5.99
CA THR A 320 2.43 8.96 -5.32
C THR A 320 3.92 9.25 -5.11
N GLY A 321 4.25 10.49 -4.79
CA GLY A 321 5.62 10.89 -4.42
C GLY A 321 6.56 11.12 -5.61
N VAL A 322 6.07 11.05 -6.85
CA VAL A 322 6.88 11.39 -8.02
C VAL A 322 6.91 12.92 -8.18
N MET A 323 8.11 13.46 -8.26
CA MET A 323 8.34 14.91 -8.36
C MET A 323 9.18 15.20 -9.60
N ASP A 324 8.74 16.19 -10.40
CA ASP A 324 9.54 16.77 -11.49
C ASP A 324 10.26 18.02 -11.01
N THR A 325 11.42 18.28 -11.56
CA THR A 325 12.15 19.53 -11.38
C THR A 325 12.27 20.25 -12.72
N ILE A 326 11.43 21.27 -12.90
CA ILE A 326 11.43 22.11 -14.09
C ILE A 326 12.38 23.28 -13.86
N LYS A 327 13.46 23.35 -14.62
CA LYS A 327 14.46 24.43 -14.51
C LYS A 327 14.03 25.63 -15.32
N LYS A 328 14.28 26.84 -14.81
CA LYS A 328 14.09 28.06 -15.57
C LYS A 328 14.94 28.08 -16.84
N VAL A 329 14.39 28.65 -17.91
CA VAL A 329 15.12 28.90 -19.14
C VAL A 329 15.80 30.26 -19.07
N LYS A 330 17.03 30.29 -19.49
CA LYS A 330 17.82 31.52 -19.47
C LYS A 330 17.42 32.46 -20.62
N LEU A 331 17.10 33.71 -20.28
CA LEU A 331 16.95 34.82 -21.23
C LEU A 331 18.00 35.88 -20.94
N ILE A 332 18.60 36.43 -21.98
CA ILE A 332 19.54 37.54 -21.86
C ILE A 332 19.01 38.72 -22.69
N TYR A 333 18.63 39.77 -22.02
CA TYR A 333 18.30 41.04 -22.67
C TYR A 333 19.56 41.89 -22.83
N LYS A 334 19.91 42.16 -24.05
CA LYS A 334 21.03 43.05 -24.40
C LYS A 334 20.47 44.38 -24.85
N THR A 335 21.00 45.49 -24.30
CA THR A 335 20.74 46.83 -24.84
C THR A 335 21.09 46.87 -26.32
N ALA A 336 20.20 47.38 -27.17
CA ALA A 336 20.50 47.63 -28.56
C ALA A 336 21.54 48.74 -28.65
N THR A 337 22.47 48.61 -29.62
CA THR A 337 23.48 49.63 -29.85
C THR A 337 22.80 50.98 -30.07
N SER A 338 23.17 51.94 -29.26
CA SER A 338 22.60 53.27 -29.31
C SER A 338 23.46 54.18 -30.19
N ASP A 339 22.80 54.91 -31.09
CA ASP A 339 23.49 55.98 -31.79
C ASP A 339 24.06 57.02 -30.81
N ALA A 340 25.21 57.61 -31.16
CA ALA A 340 25.78 58.67 -30.39
C ALA A 340 24.81 59.87 -30.26
N ILE A 341 24.91 60.57 -29.16
CA ILE A 341 24.10 61.75 -28.89
C ILE A 341 24.98 62.92 -28.53
N ASP A 342 24.56 64.13 -28.91
CA ASP A 342 25.30 65.33 -28.60
C ASP A 342 25.09 65.82 -27.16
N PHE A 343 26.06 66.40 -26.57
CA PHE A 343 25.98 67.08 -25.28
C PHE A 343 24.70 67.97 -25.21
N GLY A 344 24.01 67.92 -24.09
CA GLY A 344 22.77 68.63 -23.84
C GLY A 344 21.50 68.03 -24.37
N LYS A 345 21.55 66.76 -24.91
CA LYS A 345 20.40 66.10 -25.52
C LYS A 345 20.16 64.69 -24.99
N VAL A 346 20.85 64.27 -23.94
CA VAL A 346 20.73 62.88 -23.40
C VAL A 346 19.31 62.56 -22.97
N SER A 347 18.60 63.53 -22.36
CA SER A 347 17.20 63.39 -21.93
C SER A 347 16.21 63.07 -23.05
N THR A 348 16.59 63.33 -24.32
CA THR A 348 15.72 62.95 -25.47
C THR A 348 15.94 61.55 -26.01
N LYS A 349 16.92 60.82 -25.45
CA LYS A 349 17.28 59.52 -25.94
C LYS A 349 16.38 58.43 -25.34
N THR A 350 15.81 57.57 -26.19
CA THR A 350 15.10 56.38 -25.81
C THR A 350 16.00 55.14 -26.02
N PHE A 351 16.06 54.27 -25.04
CA PHE A 351 16.81 53.02 -25.12
C PHE A 351 15.89 51.85 -25.41
N THR A 352 16.41 50.85 -26.09
CA THR A 352 15.74 49.61 -26.36
C THR A 352 16.65 48.40 -26.06
N ALA A 353 16.09 47.28 -25.78
CA ALA A 353 16.84 46.02 -25.64
C ALA A 353 16.11 44.90 -26.37
N ALA A 354 16.88 43.94 -26.84
CA ALA A 354 16.40 42.73 -27.48
C ALA A 354 17.06 41.50 -26.87
N LEU A 355 16.51 40.35 -27.13
CA LEU A 355 17.16 39.11 -26.71
C LEU A 355 18.51 38.94 -27.40
N ALA A 356 19.51 38.54 -26.64
CA ALA A 356 20.83 38.22 -27.19
C ALA A 356 20.78 36.92 -27.96
N ASP A 357 21.68 36.78 -28.95
CA ASP A 357 21.84 35.55 -29.71
C ASP A 357 22.05 34.34 -28.79
N GLY A 358 21.41 33.22 -29.15
CA GLY A 358 21.46 31.98 -28.38
C GLY A 358 20.50 31.94 -27.18
N THR A 359 19.64 32.96 -26.99
CA THR A 359 18.53 32.94 -26.02
C THR A 359 17.21 33.24 -26.72
N ALA A 360 16.17 32.48 -26.36
CA ALA A 360 14.85 32.64 -26.94
C ALA A 360 13.78 32.20 -25.93
N PHE A 361 12.61 32.74 -26.11
CA PHE A 361 11.41 32.18 -25.48
C PHE A 361 11.15 30.80 -26.04
N VAL A 362 10.54 29.95 -25.22
CA VAL A 362 10.12 28.60 -25.63
C VAL A 362 8.63 28.60 -25.95
N ASN A 363 8.17 27.54 -26.60
CA ASN A 363 6.74 27.27 -26.88
C ASN A 363 6.00 28.42 -27.60
N GLY A 364 6.74 29.27 -28.41
CA GLY A 364 6.15 30.40 -29.12
C GLY A 364 5.77 31.59 -28.23
N GLU A 365 6.24 31.64 -27.00
CA GLU A 365 6.04 32.73 -26.08
C GLU A 365 6.84 33.97 -26.50
N ASP A 366 6.50 35.12 -25.95
CA ASP A 366 7.18 36.36 -26.13
C ASP A 366 7.26 37.17 -24.82
N ALA A 367 7.69 38.41 -24.88
CA ALA A 367 7.86 39.27 -23.70
C ALA A 367 6.55 39.51 -22.91
N SER A 368 5.40 39.22 -23.45
CA SER A 368 4.11 39.40 -22.75
C SER A 368 3.92 38.43 -21.57
N VAL A 369 4.67 37.32 -21.54
CA VAL A 369 4.65 36.38 -20.41
C VAL A 369 5.55 36.82 -19.24
N LEU A 370 6.31 37.91 -19.41
CA LEU A 370 7.15 38.42 -18.35
C LEU A 370 6.37 39.41 -17.47
N GLY A 371 6.66 39.36 -16.19
CA GLY A 371 6.21 40.38 -15.24
C GLY A 371 7.15 41.60 -15.25
N GLY A 372 6.69 42.69 -14.65
CA GLY A 372 7.44 43.95 -14.60
C GLY A 372 7.46 44.69 -15.94
N THR A 373 8.34 45.68 -16.08
CA THR A 373 8.52 46.46 -17.28
C THR A 373 10.01 46.69 -17.54
N LEU A 374 10.40 46.63 -18.80
CA LEU A 374 11.77 46.90 -19.18
C LEU A 374 12.13 48.36 -18.92
N GLN A 375 13.16 48.59 -18.16
CA GLN A 375 13.71 49.88 -17.79
C GLN A 375 15.20 49.92 -18.10
N PHE A 376 15.78 51.13 -18.10
CA PHE A 376 17.20 51.33 -18.36
C PHE A 376 17.79 52.25 -17.32
N ASP A 377 18.97 51.88 -16.82
CA ASP A 377 19.82 52.71 -16.00
C ASP A 377 20.97 53.21 -16.88
N CYS A 378 21.10 54.53 -16.97
CA CYS A 378 22.19 55.20 -17.67
C CYS A 378 22.60 56.42 -16.87
N PRO A 379 23.85 56.51 -16.38
CA PRO A 379 24.31 57.65 -15.57
C PRO A 379 24.53 58.91 -16.36
N ALA A 380 24.46 58.89 -17.71
CA ALA A 380 24.56 60.07 -18.52
C ALA A 380 23.36 61.03 -18.34
N THR A 381 23.60 62.26 -18.27
CA THR A 381 22.62 63.38 -18.21
C THR A 381 22.96 64.46 -19.27
N ASP A 382 22.09 65.41 -19.43
CA ASP A 382 22.33 66.49 -20.38
C ASP A 382 23.59 67.30 -20.07
N VAL A 383 24.13 67.27 -18.87
CA VAL A 383 25.37 67.90 -18.47
C VAL A 383 26.57 66.94 -18.42
N SER A 384 26.44 65.75 -18.90
CA SER A 384 27.52 64.74 -18.93
C SER A 384 28.54 65.10 -20.02
N LEU A 385 29.82 65.03 -19.66
CA LEU A 385 30.93 65.31 -20.61
C LEU A 385 30.91 64.23 -21.74
N ALA A 386 31.62 64.63 -22.85
CA ALA A 386 31.84 63.69 -23.94
C ALA A 386 32.55 62.42 -23.44
N GLY A 387 32.00 61.27 -23.78
CA GLY A 387 32.48 59.94 -23.28
C GLY A 387 31.51 58.85 -23.50
N LYS A 388 31.87 57.61 -23.04
CA LYS A 388 31.00 56.41 -23.05
C LYS A 388 30.40 56.19 -21.68
N TYR A 389 29.09 56.04 -21.66
CA TYR A 389 28.31 55.77 -20.46
C TYR A 389 27.57 54.42 -20.58
N PRO A 390 27.61 53.56 -19.60
CA PRO A 390 26.91 52.28 -19.66
C PRO A 390 25.39 52.48 -19.72
N ILE A 391 24.72 51.64 -20.48
CA ILE A 391 23.25 51.51 -20.49
C ILE A 391 22.92 50.11 -20.03
N MET A 392 22.34 49.96 -18.85
CA MET A 392 21.99 48.68 -18.26
C MET A 392 20.47 48.48 -18.30
N PRO A 393 19.97 47.52 -19.04
CA PRO A 393 18.53 47.16 -18.97
C PRO A 393 18.24 46.43 -17.67
N TYR A 394 17.00 46.53 -17.15
CA TYR A 394 16.51 45.85 -15.98
C TYR A 394 14.97 45.85 -15.92
N GLY A 395 14.37 45.16 -14.91
CA GLY A 395 12.98 45.34 -14.54
C GLY A 395 12.03 44.19 -14.92
N TYR A 396 12.39 43.29 -15.83
CA TYR A 396 11.58 42.12 -16.10
C TYR A 396 11.71 41.06 -14.98
N THR A 397 10.63 40.35 -14.72
CA THR A 397 10.57 39.23 -13.80
C THR A 397 9.90 38.00 -14.45
N SER A 398 10.18 36.81 -13.99
CA SER A 398 9.50 35.60 -14.46
C SER A 398 9.60 34.44 -13.48
N ASN A 399 8.56 33.63 -13.44
CA ASN A 399 8.58 32.32 -12.77
C ASN A 399 9.35 31.29 -13.62
N ASN A 400 9.24 31.36 -14.94
CA ASN A 400 9.70 30.35 -15.88
C ASN A 400 11.04 30.64 -16.53
N TYR A 401 11.46 31.91 -16.50
CA TYR A 401 12.70 32.37 -17.09
C TYR A 401 13.63 32.93 -16.03
N GLU A 402 14.93 32.69 -16.21
CA GLU A 402 15.99 33.32 -15.47
C GLU A 402 16.55 34.46 -16.34
N ILE A 403 16.27 35.70 -15.95
CA ILE A 403 16.52 36.88 -16.80
C ILE A 403 17.85 37.51 -16.43
N TYR A 404 18.72 37.61 -17.41
CA TYR A 404 20.01 38.31 -17.33
C TYR A 404 20.00 39.54 -18.21
N TYR A 405 20.79 40.53 -17.84
CA TYR A 405 20.90 41.76 -18.56
C TYR A 405 22.33 42.00 -18.98
N LYS A 406 22.53 42.49 -20.23
CA LYS A 406 23.83 42.82 -20.79
C LYS A 406 23.83 44.29 -21.20
N ALA A 407 24.72 45.05 -20.59
CA ALA A 407 24.91 46.47 -20.90
C ALA A 407 25.48 46.69 -22.30
N ASP A 408 25.16 47.80 -22.85
CA ASP A 408 25.90 48.50 -23.95
C ASP A 408 26.28 49.90 -23.49
N SER A 409 26.78 50.75 -24.36
CA SER A 409 27.22 52.11 -24.00
C SER A 409 26.60 53.19 -24.91
N LEU A 410 26.21 54.30 -24.29
CA LEU A 410 25.87 55.54 -24.97
C LEU A 410 27.12 56.33 -25.18
N GLN A 411 27.41 56.76 -26.44
CA GLN A 411 28.45 57.75 -26.75
C GLN A 411 27.84 59.14 -26.69
N VAL A 412 28.34 59.99 -25.78
CA VAL A 412 28.05 61.41 -25.74
C VAL A 412 29.16 62.17 -26.52
N ASN A 413 28.78 62.91 -27.50
CA ASN A 413 29.69 63.67 -28.30
C ASN A 413 29.90 65.13 -27.72
N ALA A 414 31.07 65.63 -27.89
CA ALA A 414 31.30 67.01 -27.60
C ALA A 414 30.61 67.91 -28.66
N VAL A 415 29.99 68.94 -28.21
CA VAL A 415 29.43 69.98 -29.08
C VAL A 415 30.34 71.27 -28.99
N ALA A 416 30.72 71.70 -30.10
CA ALA A 416 31.51 73.01 -30.12
C ALA A 416 30.67 74.16 -29.51
N PRO A 417 31.19 74.88 -28.55
CA PRO A 417 30.45 75.99 -27.97
C PRO A 417 30.15 77.02 -29.07
N LYS A 418 28.88 77.34 -29.29
CA LYS A 418 28.48 78.49 -30.07
C LYS A 418 28.62 79.73 -29.18
N ALA A 419 29.68 80.46 -29.37
CA ALA A 419 29.77 81.76 -28.82
C ALA A 419 29.07 82.76 -29.79
N GLU A 420 27.94 83.28 -29.37
CA GLU A 420 27.26 84.34 -30.09
C GLU A 420 27.61 85.66 -29.38
N ILE A 421 28.36 86.50 -30.07
CA ILE A 421 28.65 87.85 -29.57
C ILE A 421 27.40 88.70 -29.82
N THR A 422 26.56 88.88 -28.80
CA THR A 422 25.31 89.63 -28.90
C THR A 422 25.49 91.19 -28.78
N ALA A 423 26.61 91.62 -28.30
CA ALA A 423 26.95 93.08 -28.29
C ALA A 423 28.47 93.28 -28.13
N VAL A 424 29.01 94.11 -28.86
CA VAL A 424 30.36 94.72 -28.68
C VAL A 424 30.14 96.15 -28.25
N THR A 425 30.43 96.49 -26.99
CA THR A 425 30.42 97.86 -26.53
C THR A 425 31.84 98.41 -26.69
N VAL A 426 32.02 99.33 -27.60
CA VAL A 426 33.28 100.01 -27.73
C VAL A 426 33.18 101.27 -26.86
N ASN A 427 33.89 101.33 -25.76
CA ASN A 427 34.06 102.52 -24.99
C ASN A 427 35.04 103.46 -25.79
N GLY A 428 34.46 104.42 -26.48
CA GLY A 428 35.21 105.43 -27.10
C GLY A 428 35.81 106.40 -26.09
N VAL A 429 37.02 106.85 -26.37
CA VAL A 429 37.75 107.90 -25.66
C VAL A 429 36.97 109.19 -25.70
#